data_0a8ef96c0ba1a490116a9c4fb48fd252
#
_entry.id   0a8ef96c0ba1a490116a9c4fb48fd252
#
_cell.length_a   1.000
_cell.length_b   1.000
_cell.length_c   1.000
_cell.angle_alpha   90.00
_cell.angle_beta   90.00
_cell.angle_gamma   90.00
#
_symmetry.space_group_name_H-M   'P 1'
#
loop_
_entity.id
_entity.type
_entity.pdbx_description
1 polymer ?
#
loop_
_entity_poly.entity_id
_entity_poly.type
_entity_poly.pdbx_seq_one_letter_code
_entity_poly.pdbx_strand_id
1 'polypeptide(L)'
;GKVTCVYTGREATFNTRSGANSVSFNCEHTWPQSLFNQNEPERADIHHLFPTDNNANSIRGSYPFGEVSGTPSWTEGGSKLGGSTFEPRDQQKGATARAMLYFAIRYQDYSNFIDGQEAILKQWHKDNQPSAWDVQRNEKIFGYQKNRNPFVDHPEFIERINKIGATDTKPLIKEANTAQSAIDYGVVRNNERKNIYIINTGNTDWSGVSAATTSAAKLKVVSSASSAAAGEALLVVVDFLDLPNGDYTDNLILNLNDEAGKIITIPVAFSIGTAGLEDIDGNKVHVAYNAISQKILLTKLPEDAVQVEVWTSGGQQILLNDISSVLTDIPFHGHRQGLYFVVVKTKSEAYTAKILVY
;
A
#
# COMPACT_ATOMS: atom_id res chain seq x y z
N GLY A 1 -23.07 5.07 29.40
CA GLY A 1 -22.11 6.18 29.27
C GLY A 1 -22.77 7.46 28.80
N LYS A 2 -22.03 8.55 28.80
CA LYS A 2 -22.48 9.85 28.25
C LYS A 2 -22.50 9.77 26.73
N VAL A 3 -23.62 10.18 26.12
CA VAL A 3 -23.84 10.16 24.67
C VAL A 3 -24.32 11.53 24.22
N THR A 4 -23.76 12.05 23.14
CA THR A 4 -24.09 13.35 22.57
C THR A 4 -24.89 13.17 21.29
N CYS A 5 -26.01 13.84 21.16
CA CYS A 5 -26.79 13.91 19.92
C CYS A 5 -25.97 14.62 18.84
N VAL A 6 -25.84 13.96 17.68
CA VAL A 6 -25.03 14.50 16.58
C VAL A 6 -25.61 15.75 15.95
N TYR A 7 -26.92 15.97 16.06
CA TYR A 7 -27.58 17.14 15.45
C TYR A 7 -27.79 18.31 16.42
N THR A 8 -28.20 18.04 17.67
CA THR A 8 -28.50 19.12 18.61
C THR A 8 -27.38 19.42 19.59
N GLY A 9 -26.43 18.48 19.76
CA GLY A 9 -25.43 18.57 20.81
C GLY A 9 -25.98 18.25 22.21
N ARG A 10 -27.25 17.90 22.35
CA ARG A 10 -27.83 17.46 23.62
C ARG A 10 -27.12 16.21 24.13
N GLU A 11 -26.87 16.18 25.42
CA GLU A 11 -26.21 15.05 26.07
C GLU A 11 -27.17 14.30 26.96
N ALA A 12 -27.03 12.97 26.98
CA ALA A 12 -27.76 12.09 27.89
C ALA A 12 -26.88 10.93 28.35
N THR A 13 -27.23 10.27 29.43
CA THR A 13 -26.48 9.13 29.95
C THR A 13 -27.33 7.87 29.83
N PHE A 14 -26.85 6.93 29.03
CA PHE A 14 -27.46 5.60 28.88
C PHE A 14 -26.40 4.59 28.34
N ASN A 15 -26.72 3.30 28.41
CA ASN A 15 -25.90 2.21 27.92
C ASN A 15 -26.69 1.06 27.29
N THR A 16 -27.99 1.25 27.16
CA THR A 16 -28.90 0.28 26.55
C THR A 16 -29.87 1.00 25.61
N ARG A 17 -30.47 0.26 24.67
CA ARG A 17 -31.52 0.77 23.80
C ARG A 17 -32.75 1.30 24.58
N SER A 18 -33.16 0.58 25.63
CA SER A 18 -34.27 1.02 26.49
C SER A 18 -33.92 2.32 27.21
N GLY A 19 -32.67 2.45 27.71
CA GLY A 19 -32.20 3.68 28.32
C GLY A 19 -32.14 4.86 27.34
N ALA A 20 -31.74 4.64 26.10
CA ALA A 20 -31.81 5.66 25.06
C ALA A 20 -33.23 6.14 24.81
N ASN A 21 -34.20 5.20 24.65
CA ASN A 21 -35.58 5.52 24.45
C ASN A 21 -36.20 6.31 25.62
N SER A 22 -35.84 5.98 26.87
CA SER A 22 -36.34 6.68 28.06
C SER A 22 -35.92 8.15 28.16
N VAL A 23 -34.85 8.53 27.48
CA VAL A 23 -34.34 9.90 27.39
C VAL A 23 -34.52 10.52 26.00
N SER A 24 -35.42 9.95 25.20
CA SER A 24 -35.77 10.44 23.85
C SER A 24 -34.55 10.48 22.89
N PHE A 25 -33.70 9.46 22.96
CA PHE A 25 -32.65 9.21 21.96
C PHE A 25 -33.01 7.99 21.11
N ASN A 26 -32.62 8.06 19.84
CA ASN A 26 -32.69 6.94 18.90
C ASN A 26 -31.41 6.89 18.01
N CYS A 27 -31.50 6.11 16.96
CA CYS A 27 -30.39 5.95 15.98
C CYS A 27 -30.75 6.65 14.68
N GLU A 28 -29.93 7.60 14.29
CA GLU A 28 -29.92 8.20 12.96
C GLU A 28 -29.30 7.23 11.96
N HIS A 29 -29.94 7.10 10.81
CA HIS A 29 -29.36 6.51 9.60
C HIS A 29 -29.09 7.64 8.62
N THR A 30 -27.82 8.06 8.46
CA THR A 30 -27.48 9.19 7.57
C THR A 30 -27.96 8.95 6.13
N TRP A 31 -27.86 7.71 5.63
CA TRP A 31 -28.57 7.29 4.44
C TRP A 31 -29.96 6.80 4.84
N PRO A 32 -31.05 7.42 4.33
CA PRO A 32 -32.40 7.11 4.80
C PRO A 32 -32.79 5.66 4.56
N GLN A 33 -33.32 5.00 5.58
CA GLN A 33 -33.74 3.59 5.52
C GLN A 33 -34.76 3.31 4.42
N SER A 34 -35.63 4.29 4.12
CA SER A 34 -36.64 4.18 3.08
C SER A 34 -36.07 4.01 1.67
N LEU A 35 -34.79 4.44 1.46
CA LEU A 35 -34.16 4.38 0.14
C LEU A 35 -33.52 3.01 -0.17
N PHE A 36 -33.33 2.16 0.84
CA PHE A 36 -32.85 0.79 0.68
C PHE A 36 -33.82 -0.27 1.31
N ASN A 37 -35.10 0.08 1.45
CA ASN A 37 -36.14 -0.80 1.97
C ASN A 37 -35.84 -1.41 3.35
N GLN A 38 -35.01 -0.75 4.17
CA GLN A 38 -34.58 -1.21 5.49
C GLN A 38 -33.88 -2.59 5.46
N ASN A 39 -33.29 -2.94 4.33
CA ASN A 39 -32.58 -4.21 4.14
C ASN A 39 -31.31 -4.29 4.98
N GLU A 40 -30.91 -5.52 5.29
CA GLU A 40 -29.59 -5.83 5.84
C GLU A 40 -28.65 -6.21 4.69
N PRO A 41 -27.36 -5.89 4.77
CA PRO A 41 -26.62 -5.37 5.94
C PRO A 41 -26.66 -3.84 6.11
N GLU A 42 -27.26 -3.08 5.19
CA GLU A 42 -27.24 -1.62 5.16
C GLU A 42 -27.78 -1.03 6.46
N ARG A 43 -28.91 -1.58 6.96
CA ARG A 43 -29.58 -1.09 8.17
C ARG A 43 -28.74 -1.24 9.43
N ALA A 44 -27.88 -2.25 9.52
CA ALA A 44 -27.06 -2.51 10.69
C ALA A 44 -25.64 -1.95 10.58
N ASP A 45 -25.27 -1.35 9.45
CA ASP A 45 -23.91 -0.84 9.24
C ASP A 45 -23.61 0.37 10.12
N ILE A 46 -22.75 0.17 11.13
CA ILE A 46 -22.45 1.18 12.15
C ILE A 46 -21.77 2.42 11.53
N HIS A 47 -21.14 2.31 10.37
CA HIS A 47 -20.46 3.45 9.74
C HIS A 47 -21.37 4.63 9.41
N HIS A 48 -22.68 4.38 9.19
CA HIS A 48 -23.65 5.44 8.93
C HIS A 48 -24.70 5.61 10.05
N LEU A 49 -24.50 4.98 11.20
CA LEU A 49 -25.38 5.05 12.35
C LEU A 49 -24.85 6.02 13.40
N PHE A 50 -25.67 6.95 13.85
CA PHE A 50 -25.28 7.93 14.86
C PHE A 50 -26.35 8.11 15.94
N PRO A 51 -25.96 8.43 17.18
CA PRO A 51 -26.93 8.74 18.23
C PRO A 51 -27.57 10.10 17.98
N THR A 52 -28.88 10.16 18.03
CA THR A 52 -29.60 11.41 17.85
C THR A 52 -30.80 11.54 18.76
N ASP A 53 -31.23 12.79 18.98
CA ASP A 53 -32.49 13.13 19.59
C ASP A 53 -33.65 12.72 18.70
N ASN A 54 -34.72 12.14 19.27
CA ASN A 54 -35.89 11.67 18.51
C ASN A 54 -36.54 12.77 17.68
N ASN A 55 -36.63 13.99 18.25
CA ASN A 55 -37.24 15.12 17.55
C ASN A 55 -36.36 15.57 16.39
N ALA A 56 -35.06 15.77 16.63
CA ALA A 56 -34.12 16.15 15.58
C ALA A 56 -34.05 15.11 14.45
N ASN A 57 -34.10 13.81 14.79
CA ASN A 57 -34.15 12.74 13.80
C ASN A 57 -35.44 12.78 12.96
N SER A 58 -36.58 13.01 13.61
CA SER A 58 -37.86 13.16 12.92
C SER A 58 -37.89 14.39 12.00
N ILE A 59 -37.29 15.50 12.44
CA ILE A 59 -37.12 16.72 11.63
C ILE A 59 -36.21 16.49 10.43
N ARG A 60 -35.09 15.77 10.64
CA ARG A 60 -34.20 15.41 9.53
C ARG A 60 -34.91 14.54 8.50
N GLY A 61 -35.69 13.57 8.95
CA GLY A 61 -36.49 12.71 8.06
C GLY A 61 -35.63 12.04 6.97
N SER A 62 -36.01 12.21 5.71
CA SER A 62 -35.27 11.75 4.54
C SER A 62 -34.71 12.89 3.68
N TYR A 63 -34.67 14.09 4.25
CA TYR A 63 -34.13 15.24 3.50
C TYR A 63 -32.65 15.06 3.15
N PRO A 64 -32.24 15.47 1.94
CA PRO A 64 -30.82 15.49 1.57
C PRO A 64 -30.05 16.47 2.46
N PHE A 65 -28.76 16.17 2.62
CA PHE A 65 -27.84 17.07 3.31
C PHE A 65 -27.37 18.20 2.38
N GLY A 66 -27.21 19.37 2.96
CA GLY A 66 -26.73 20.56 2.24
C GLY A 66 -26.72 21.78 3.15
N GLU A 67 -26.35 22.93 2.61
CA GLU A 67 -26.43 24.19 3.32
C GLU A 67 -27.81 24.81 3.14
N VAL A 68 -28.39 25.26 4.25
CA VAL A 68 -29.69 25.92 4.26
C VAL A 68 -29.52 27.40 3.94
N SER A 69 -30.09 27.83 2.80
CA SER A 69 -30.14 29.22 2.43
C SER A 69 -31.47 29.85 2.91
N GLY A 70 -31.41 31.11 3.35
CA GLY A 70 -32.57 31.86 3.86
C GLY A 70 -32.97 31.49 5.27
N THR A 71 -34.22 31.75 5.65
CA THR A 71 -34.73 31.50 7.01
C THR A 71 -35.07 30.02 7.16
N PRO A 72 -34.44 29.29 8.10
CA PRO A 72 -34.77 27.89 8.33
C PRO A 72 -36.17 27.74 8.96
N SER A 73 -36.85 26.67 8.63
CA SER A 73 -38.13 26.27 9.24
C SER A 73 -37.92 25.66 10.63
N TRP A 74 -36.73 25.14 10.89
CA TRP A 74 -36.30 24.59 12.18
C TRP A 74 -34.82 24.82 12.39
N THR A 75 -34.46 25.09 13.64
CA THR A 75 -33.05 25.18 14.06
C THR A 75 -32.88 24.74 15.51
N GLU A 76 -31.85 23.93 15.79
CA GLU A 76 -31.48 23.53 17.14
C GLU A 76 -30.01 23.06 17.17
N GLY A 77 -29.25 23.50 18.17
CA GLY A 77 -27.87 23.11 18.39
C GLY A 77 -26.89 23.39 17.24
N GLY A 78 -27.25 24.25 16.31
CA GLY A 78 -26.52 24.58 15.11
C GLY A 78 -27.00 23.84 13.86
N SER A 79 -27.83 22.80 14.00
CA SER A 79 -28.47 22.16 12.85
C SER A 79 -29.68 22.95 12.37
N LYS A 80 -30.02 22.83 11.09
CA LYS A 80 -31.10 23.58 10.43
C LYS A 80 -31.84 22.72 9.45
N LEU A 81 -33.16 22.96 9.32
CA LEU A 81 -33.96 22.50 8.19
C LEU A 81 -34.51 23.72 7.44
N GLY A 82 -34.34 23.76 6.14
CA GLY A 82 -34.89 24.83 5.30
C GLY A 82 -35.16 24.32 3.89
N GLY A 83 -36.35 24.67 3.36
CA GLY A 83 -36.80 24.08 2.10
C GLY A 83 -36.84 22.57 2.17
N SER A 84 -36.11 21.90 1.30
CA SER A 84 -35.99 20.43 1.28
C SER A 84 -34.57 19.97 1.64
N THR A 85 -33.85 20.72 2.50
CA THR A 85 -32.44 20.48 2.81
C THR A 85 -32.22 20.50 4.31
N PHE A 86 -31.48 19.51 4.82
CA PHE A 86 -31.05 19.47 6.21
C PHE A 86 -29.56 19.79 6.31
N GLU A 87 -29.20 20.80 7.08
CA GLU A 87 -27.85 21.18 7.40
C GLU A 87 -27.50 20.72 8.82
N PRO A 88 -26.60 19.75 8.99
CA PRO A 88 -26.15 19.38 10.33
C PRO A 88 -25.25 20.44 10.90
N ARG A 89 -25.16 20.52 12.23
CA ARG A 89 -24.20 21.38 12.93
C ARG A 89 -22.76 21.15 12.43
N ASP A 90 -21.91 22.16 12.49
CA ASP A 90 -20.59 22.12 11.90
C ASP A 90 -19.72 20.94 12.38
N GLN A 91 -19.83 20.60 13.68
CA GLN A 91 -19.09 19.47 14.26
C GLN A 91 -19.47 18.11 13.66
N GLN A 92 -20.64 18.02 13.02
CA GLN A 92 -21.13 16.78 12.44
C GLN A 92 -20.93 16.73 10.91
N LYS A 93 -20.71 17.83 10.24
CA LYS A 93 -20.60 17.92 8.76
C LYS A 93 -19.61 16.90 8.20
N GLY A 94 -18.38 16.87 8.73
CA GLY A 94 -17.36 15.94 8.26
C GLY A 94 -17.71 14.46 8.46
N ALA A 95 -18.22 14.09 9.64
CA ALA A 95 -18.61 12.72 9.93
C ALA A 95 -19.82 12.29 9.08
N THR A 96 -20.81 13.17 8.88
CA THR A 96 -21.94 12.95 7.97
C THR A 96 -21.46 12.74 6.54
N ALA A 97 -20.57 13.60 6.04
CA ALA A 97 -20.03 13.47 4.70
C ALA A 97 -19.34 12.10 4.50
N ARG A 98 -18.44 11.73 5.40
CA ARG A 98 -17.73 10.43 5.34
C ARG A 98 -18.68 9.22 5.43
N ALA A 99 -19.74 9.33 6.22
CA ALA A 99 -20.75 8.27 6.31
C ALA A 99 -21.54 8.11 5.00
N MET A 100 -21.96 9.23 4.39
CA MET A 100 -22.68 9.24 3.12
C MET A 100 -21.84 8.74 1.95
N LEU A 101 -20.59 9.22 1.83
CA LEU A 101 -19.65 8.81 0.80
C LEU A 101 -19.30 7.32 0.95
N TYR A 102 -19.07 6.85 2.18
CA TYR A 102 -18.87 5.43 2.47
C TYR A 102 -20.05 4.58 2.03
N PHE A 103 -21.28 4.96 2.43
CA PHE A 103 -22.47 4.19 2.11
C PHE A 103 -22.65 4.04 0.59
N ALA A 104 -22.46 5.14 -0.15
CA ALA A 104 -22.56 5.13 -1.60
C ALA A 104 -21.58 4.14 -2.25
N ILE A 105 -20.30 4.15 -1.88
CA ILE A 105 -19.31 3.24 -2.48
C ILE A 105 -19.45 1.79 -1.98
N ARG A 106 -19.92 1.59 -0.74
CA ARG A 106 -20.02 0.27 -0.14
C ARG A 106 -21.17 -0.54 -0.72
N TYR A 107 -22.31 0.10 -0.94
CA TYR A 107 -23.53 -0.57 -1.36
C TYR A 107 -23.89 -0.34 -2.81
N GLN A 108 -23.29 0.65 -3.44
CA GLN A 108 -23.51 1.01 -4.85
C GLN A 108 -25.01 1.21 -5.19
N ASP A 109 -25.81 1.51 -4.16
CA ASP A 109 -27.21 1.87 -4.29
C ASP A 109 -27.32 3.39 -4.36
N TYR A 110 -27.19 3.92 -5.56
CA TYR A 110 -27.08 5.36 -5.73
C TYR A 110 -28.41 6.06 -5.88
N SER A 111 -29.46 5.37 -6.22
CA SER A 111 -30.85 5.85 -6.37
C SER A 111 -31.03 7.36 -6.59
N ASN A 112 -30.05 8.03 -7.21
CA ASN A 112 -29.90 9.48 -7.43
C ASN A 112 -29.86 10.33 -6.13
N PHE A 113 -29.90 9.72 -4.95
CA PHE A 113 -29.92 10.46 -3.69
C PHE A 113 -28.60 11.18 -3.41
N ILE A 114 -27.48 10.58 -3.79
CA ILE A 114 -26.15 11.19 -3.58
C ILE A 114 -25.87 12.34 -4.56
N ASP A 115 -26.39 12.26 -5.78
CA ASP A 115 -25.99 13.16 -6.89
C ASP A 115 -26.14 14.65 -6.54
N GLY A 116 -27.26 15.03 -5.96
CA GLY A 116 -27.51 16.42 -5.57
C GLY A 116 -26.73 16.90 -4.35
N GLN A 117 -26.12 15.99 -3.62
CA GLN A 117 -25.40 16.25 -2.37
C GLN A 117 -23.89 16.08 -2.50
N GLU A 118 -23.42 15.40 -3.56
CA GLU A 118 -22.01 14.96 -3.66
C GLU A 118 -21.04 16.14 -3.53
N ALA A 119 -21.31 17.26 -4.19
CA ALA A 119 -20.42 18.41 -4.17
C ALA A 119 -20.25 18.98 -2.74
N ILE A 120 -21.36 19.15 -2.01
CA ILE A 120 -21.31 19.70 -0.65
C ILE A 120 -20.72 18.67 0.34
N LEU A 121 -21.00 17.38 0.17
CA LEU A 121 -20.42 16.32 1.01
C LEU A 121 -18.91 16.24 0.82
N LYS A 122 -18.41 16.36 -0.41
CA LYS A 122 -16.98 16.45 -0.70
C LYS A 122 -16.36 17.69 -0.06
N GLN A 123 -17.03 18.82 -0.13
CA GLN A 123 -16.56 20.06 0.50
C GLN A 123 -16.49 19.90 2.03
N TRP A 124 -17.55 19.42 2.67
CA TRP A 124 -17.56 19.18 4.11
C TRP A 124 -16.48 18.18 4.55
N HIS A 125 -16.23 17.16 3.75
CA HIS A 125 -15.15 16.20 4.00
C HIS A 125 -13.76 16.88 4.00
N LYS A 126 -13.52 17.77 3.04
CA LYS A 126 -12.26 18.53 2.94
C LYS A 126 -12.08 19.51 4.09
N ASP A 127 -13.12 20.26 4.40
CA ASP A 127 -13.09 21.30 5.42
C ASP A 127 -13.00 20.73 6.85
N ASN A 128 -13.49 19.52 7.04
CA ASN A 128 -13.57 18.83 8.34
C ASN A 128 -12.83 17.50 8.31
N GLN A 129 -11.51 17.53 8.33
CA GLN A 129 -10.68 16.33 8.33
C GLN A 129 -11.02 15.37 9.49
N PRO A 130 -10.78 14.06 9.37
CA PRO A 130 -11.06 13.10 10.41
C PRO A 130 -10.40 13.48 11.74
N SER A 131 -11.23 13.62 12.76
CA SER A 131 -10.76 13.88 14.13
C SER A 131 -10.22 12.60 14.78
N ALA A 132 -9.51 12.73 15.90
CA ALA A 132 -9.08 11.59 16.70
C ALA A 132 -10.27 10.69 17.13
N TRP A 133 -11.45 11.29 17.35
CA TRP A 133 -12.67 10.53 17.63
C TRP A 133 -13.15 9.72 16.43
N ASP A 134 -13.13 10.29 15.22
CA ASP A 134 -13.48 9.56 13.99
C ASP A 134 -12.59 8.34 13.78
N VAL A 135 -11.27 8.53 13.95
CA VAL A 135 -10.28 7.44 13.83
C VAL A 135 -10.54 6.35 14.87
N GLN A 136 -10.74 6.73 16.14
CA GLN A 136 -11.03 5.78 17.21
C GLN A 136 -12.37 5.05 16.97
N ARG A 137 -13.39 5.76 16.48
CA ARG A 137 -14.68 5.17 16.13
C ARG A 137 -14.51 4.16 14.99
N ASN A 138 -13.77 4.48 13.93
CA ASN A 138 -13.50 3.60 12.81
C ASN A 138 -12.81 2.31 13.27
N GLU A 139 -11.81 2.41 14.16
CA GLU A 139 -11.14 1.26 14.76
C GLU A 139 -12.09 0.38 15.56
N LYS A 140 -12.94 0.96 16.40
CA LYS A 140 -13.93 0.21 17.18
C LYS A 140 -14.95 -0.50 16.29
N ILE A 141 -15.43 0.15 15.24
CA ILE A 141 -16.34 -0.45 14.27
C ILE A 141 -15.67 -1.65 13.59
N PHE A 142 -14.40 -1.51 13.17
CA PHE A 142 -13.63 -2.63 12.63
C PHE A 142 -13.55 -3.82 13.59
N GLY A 143 -13.43 -3.57 14.89
CA GLY A 143 -13.47 -4.61 15.90
C GLY A 143 -14.76 -5.45 15.87
N TYR A 144 -15.92 -4.81 15.55
CA TYR A 144 -17.23 -5.45 15.53
C TYR A 144 -17.61 -6.03 14.15
N GLN A 145 -17.54 -5.24 13.09
CA GLN A 145 -18.07 -5.63 11.78
C GLN A 145 -16.99 -5.90 10.69
N LYS A 146 -15.71 -5.81 11.04
CA LYS A 146 -14.55 -6.22 10.23
C LYS A 146 -14.37 -5.45 8.91
N ASN A 147 -14.94 -4.28 8.79
CA ASN A 147 -14.67 -3.35 7.70
C ASN A 147 -14.41 -1.94 8.25
N ARG A 148 -13.82 -1.10 7.43
CA ARG A 148 -13.43 0.27 7.78
C ARG A 148 -14.05 1.25 6.80
N ASN A 149 -14.24 2.49 7.25
CA ASN A 149 -14.57 3.58 6.34
C ASN A 149 -13.25 4.14 5.76
N PRO A 150 -12.98 3.94 4.44
CA PRO A 150 -11.74 4.39 3.84
C PRO A 150 -11.55 5.90 3.86
N PHE A 151 -12.62 6.68 3.90
CA PHE A 151 -12.54 8.14 3.99
C PHE A 151 -12.16 8.66 5.37
N VAL A 152 -12.08 7.80 6.38
CA VAL A 152 -11.49 8.10 7.69
C VAL A 152 -10.01 7.77 7.70
N ASP A 153 -9.62 6.63 7.14
CA ASP A 153 -8.23 6.17 7.10
C ASP A 153 -7.39 6.92 6.06
N HIS A 154 -8.00 7.22 4.93
CA HIS A 154 -7.41 7.84 3.74
C HIS A 154 -8.31 8.95 3.21
N PRO A 155 -8.41 10.09 3.92
CA PRO A 155 -9.28 11.19 3.52
C PRO A 155 -8.95 11.73 2.11
N GLU A 156 -7.69 11.59 1.67
CA GLU A 156 -7.23 12.00 0.35
C GLU A 156 -7.87 11.20 -0.80
N PHE A 157 -8.48 10.05 -0.54
CA PHE A 157 -9.11 9.25 -1.60
C PHE A 157 -10.25 9.99 -2.31
N ILE A 158 -10.91 10.92 -1.62
CA ILE A 158 -11.98 11.70 -2.24
C ILE A 158 -11.50 12.55 -3.41
N GLU A 159 -10.23 12.97 -3.38
CA GLU A 159 -9.62 13.76 -4.45
C GLU A 159 -9.41 12.96 -5.74
N ARG A 160 -9.44 11.63 -5.63
CA ARG A 160 -9.26 10.70 -6.75
C ARG A 160 -10.58 10.29 -7.40
N ILE A 161 -11.70 10.65 -6.80
CA ILE A 161 -13.04 10.25 -7.25
C ILE A 161 -13.69 11.44 -7.97
N ASN A 162 -13.86 11.33 -9.27
CA ASN A 162 -14.52 12.38 -10.05
C ASN A 162 -16.00 12.49 -9.69
N LYS A 163 -16.73 11.39 -9.77
CA LYS A 163 -18.16 11.32 -9.41
C LYS A 163 -18.46 9.98 -8.74
N ILE A 164 -18.99 10.02 -7.50
CA ILE A 164 -19.25 8.80 -6.70
C ILE A 164 -20.34 7.92 -7.31
N GLY A 165 -21.41 8.51 -7.80
CA GLY A 165 -22.55 7.79 -8.38
C GLY A 165 -22.42 7.50 -9.88
N ALA A 166 -21.27 7.71 -10.50
CA ALA A 166 -21.09 7.47 -11.92
C ALA A 166 -20.41 6.14 -12.22
N THR A 167 -20.68 5.62 -13.41
CA THR A 167 -19.90 4.54 -14.00
C THR A 167 -18.56 5.03 -14.59
N ASP A 168 -18.29 6.33 -14.50
CA ASP A 168 -17.02 6.91 -14.93
C ASP A 168 -15.93 6.54 -13.95
N THR A 169 -15.02 5.66 -14.38
CA THR A 169 -13.89 5.18 -13.61
C THR A 169 -12.66 6.08 -13.71
N LYS A 170 -12.75 7.19 -14.47
CA LYS A 170 -11.62 8.12 -14.60
C LYS A 170 -11.38 8.85 -13.30
N PRO A 171 -10.16 8.82 -12.77
CA PRO A 171 -9.83 9.55 -11.55
C PRO A 171 -9.90 11.07 -11.78
N LEU A 172 -10.32 11.80 -10.74
CA LEU A 172 -10.31 13.26 -10.74
C LEU A 172 -8.90 13.82 -10.86
N ILE A 173 -7.98 13.25 -10.10
CA ILE A 173 -6.55 13.56 -10.14
C ILE A 173 -5.83 12.36 -10.74
N LYS A 174 -5.14 12.60 -11.84
CA LYS A 174 -4.30 11.58 -12.48
C LYS A 174 -2.90 11.62 -11.90
N GLU A 175 -2.48 10.50 -11.33
CA GLU A 175 -1.16 10.34 -10.74
C GLU A 175 -0.40 9.20 -11.42
N ALA A 176 0.75 9.52 -11.96
CA ALA A 176 1.74 8.53 -12.33
C ALA A 176 2.71 8.33 -11.15
N ASN A 177 2.79 7.13 -10.62
CA ASN A 177 3.63 6.82 -9.47
C ASN A 177 4.16 5.39 -9.54
N THR A 178 5.26 5.11 -8.81
CA THR A 178 5.87 3.79 -8.74
C THR A 178 6.19 3.40 -7.31
N ALA A 179 6.19 2.09 -7.04
CA ALA A 179 6.63 1.54 -5.76
C ALA A 179 8.16 1.64 -5.57
N GLN A 180 8.92 1.70 -6.66
CA GLN A 180 10.37 1.72 -6.60
C GLN A 180 10.87 3.15 -6.39
N SER A 181 11.40 3.43 -5.21
CA SER A 181 12.10 4.69 -4.90
C SER A 181 13.58 4.65 -5.31
N ALA A 182 14.19 3.47 -5.31
CA ALA A 182 15.55 3.19 -5.75
C ALA A 182 15.70 1.69 -6.04
N ILE A 183 16.73 1.32 -6.80
CA ILE A 183 17.08 -0.07 -7.09
C ILE A 183 18.56 -0.25 -6.75
N ASP A 184 18.88 -1.24 -5.96
CA ASP A 184 20.25 -1.67 -5.68
C ASP A 184 20.42 -3.12 -6.15
N TYR A 185 21.31 -3.33 -7.11
CA TYR A 185 21.61 -4.65 -7.64
C TYR A 185 22.75 -5.35 -6.89
N GLY A 186 23.41 -4.67 -5.97
CA GLY A 186 24.64 -5.16 -5.36
C GLY A 186 25.72 -5.43 -6.42
N VAL A 187 26.42 -6.55 -6.31
CA VAL A 187 27.48 -6.92 -7.25
C VAL A 187 26.89 -7.56 -8.50
N VAL A 188 27.23 -7.02 -9.67
CA VAL A 188 26.86 -7.55 -10.99
C VAL A 188 28.11 -7.77 -11.83
N ARG A 189 27.99 -8.57 -12.90
CA ARG A 189 29.08 -8.83 -13.84
C ARG A 189 29.01 -7.86 -15.01
N ASN A 190 30.17 -7.61 -15.62
CA ASN A 190 30.21 -6.93 -16.91
C ASN A 190 29.38 -7.68 -17.96
N ASN A 191 28.65 -6.91 -18.75
CA ASN A 191 27.74 -7.41 -19.79
C ASN A 191 26.62 -8.32 -19.25
N GLU A 192 26.30 -8.24 -17.95
CA GLU A 192 25.18 -8.96 -17.39
C GLU A 192 23.87 -8.29 -17.76
N ARG A 193 22.86 -9.10 -18.09
CA ARG A 193 21.49 -8.65 -18.39
C ARG A 193 20.59 -8.89 -17.22
N LYS A 194 19.75 -7.89 -16.85
CA LYS A 194 18.76 -7.98 -15.80
C LYS A 194 17.39 -7.47 -16.27
N ASN A 195 16.37 -8.09 -15.71
CA ASN A 195 15.00 -7.60 -15.82
C ASN A 195 14.65 -6.71 -14.63
N ILE A 196 14.00 -5.60 -14.90
CA ILE A 196 13.45 -4.69 -13.90
C ILE A 196 11.94 -4.70 -14.06
N TYR A 197 11.22 -4.93 -12.98
CA TYR A 197 9.75 -4.83 -12.94
C TYR A 197 9.37 -3.58 -12.15
N ILE A 198 8.91 -2.55 -12.85
CA ILE A 198 8.51 -1.28 -12.25
C ILE A 198 6.99 -1.31 -12.05
N ILE A 199 6.54 -1.35 -10.80
CA ILE A 199 5.13 -1.43 -10.47
C ILE A 199 4.50 -0.04 -10.58
N ASN A 200 3.45 0.07 -11.39
CA ASN A 200 2.63 1.27 -11.46
C ASN A 200 1.72 1.34 -10.23
N THR A 201 2.06 2.17 -9.26
CA THR A 201 1.24 2.43 -8.06
C THR A 201 0.38 3.67 -8.18
N GLY A 202 0.40 4.32 -9.33
CA GLY A 202 -0.51 5.41 -9.67
C GLY A 202 -1.94 4.93 -9.92
N ASN A 203 -2.80 5.86 -10.27
CA ASN A 203 -4.22 5.62 -10.59
C ASN A 203 -4.53 5.81 -12.09
N THR A 204 -3.50 5.88 -12.92
CA THR A 204 -3.62 5.95 -14.38
C THR A 204 -2.82 4.83 -15.02
N ASP A 205 -3.32 4.34 -16.15
CA ASP A 205 -2.57 3.41 -16.98
C ASP A 205 -1.40 4.15 -17.65
N TRP A 206 -0.24 3.56 -17.62
CA TRP A 206 0.90 4.05 -18.38
C TRP A 206 0.79 3.57 -19.83
N SER A 207 0.96 4.47 -20.78
CA SER A 207 0.93 4.16 -22.22
C SER A 207 2.05 4.91 -22.94
N GLY A 208 2.53 4.32 -24.03
CA GLY A 208 3.61 4.92 -24.83
C GLY A 208 4.91 5.16 -24.02
N VAL A 209 5.14 4.35 -22.99
CA VAL A 209 6.31 4.50 -22.11
C VAL A 209 7.59 4.28 -22.89
N SER A 210 8.54 5.18 -22.72
CA SER A 210 9.92 4.99 -23.13
C SER A 210 10.83 4.97 -21.91
N ALA A 211 11.79 4.04 -21.88
CA ALA A 211 12.77 3.90 -20.82
C ALA A 211 14.17 4.24 -21.33
N ALA A 212 14.92 5.00 -20.54
CA ALA A 212 16.31 5.34 -20.81
C ALA A 212 17.11 5.36 -19.51
N THR A 213 18.44 5.41 -19.61
CA THR A 213 19.33 5.67 -18.47
C THR A 213 20.01 7.03 -18.64
N THR A 214 20.40 7.65 -17.54
CA THR A 214 21.11 8.95 -17.59
C THR A 214 22.47 8.79 -18.27
N SER A 215 23.15 7.65 -18.08
CA SER A 215 24.42 7.35 -18.71
C SER A 215 24.42 5.98 -19.39
N ALA A 216 24.11 5.97 -20.69
CA ALA A 216 24.18 4.76 -21.50
C ALA A 216 25.60 4.12 -21.56
N ALA A 217 26.60 4.75 -20.96
CA ALA A 217 27.96 4.21 -20.83
C ALA A 217 28.15 3.32 -19.59
N LYS A 218 27.19 3.28 -18.67
CA LYS A 218 27.23 2.44 -17.46
C LYS A 218 26.16 1.36 -17.48
N LEU A 219 24.94 1.78 -17.68
CA LEU A 219 23.74 0.96 -17.71
C LEU A 219 22.96 1.30 -18.98
N LYS A 220 22.58 0.30 -19.76
CA LYS A 220 21.88 0.50 -21.03
C LYS A 220 20.53 -0.18 -21.01
N VAL A 221 19.47 0.53 -21.33
CA VAL A 221 18.17 -0.07 -21.61
C VAL A 221 18.24 -0.80 -22.95
N VAL A 222 17.95 -2.09 -22.94
CA VAL A 222 17.91 -2.95 -24.12
C VAL A 222 16.51 -2.97 -24.72
N SER A 223 15.53 -3.12 -23.86
CA SER A 223 14.10 -3.07 -24.22
C SER A 223 13.26 -2.66 -23.03
N SER A 224 12.08 -2.14 -23.30
CA SER A 224 11.06 -1.89 -22.27
C SER A 224 9.68 -2.22 -22.84
N ALA A 225 8.76 -2.65 -21.98
CA ALA A 225 7.34 -2.62 -22.30
C ALA A 225 6.90 -1.17 -22.50
N SER A 226 5.89 -0.96 -23.33
CA SER A 226 5.38 0.38 -23.65
C SER A 226 4.15 0.77 -22.81
N SER A 227 3.65 -0.13 -21.96
CA SER A 227 2.46 0.11 -21.15
C SER A 227 2.46 -0.74 -19.88
N ALA A 228 1.79 -0.23 -18.84
CA ALA A 228 1.43 -0.96 -17.64
C ALA A 228 0.14 -0.36 -17.07
N ALA A 229 -0.89 -1.17 -16.87
CA ALA A 229 -2.10 -0.70 -16.19
C ALA A 229 -1.82 -0.32 -14.73
N ALA A 230 -2.71 0.44 -14.12
CA ALA A 230 -2.64 0.73 -12.68
C ALA A 230 -2.63 -0.57 -11.87
N GLY A 231 -1.64 -0.72 -11.00
CA GLY A 231 -1.39 -1.95 -10.23
C GLY A 231 -0.52 -3.01 -10.93
N GLU A 232 -0.22 -2.85 -12.22
CA GLU A 232 0.59 -3.80 -13.00
C GLU A 232 2.06 -3.38 -13.05
N ALA A 233 2.92 -4.30 -13.49
CA ALA A 233 4.35 -4.07 -13.62
C ALA A 233 4.77 -3.80 -15.07
N LEU A 234 5.58 -2.77 -15.27
CA LEU A 234 6.31 -2.51 -16.51
C LEU A 234 7.62 -3.29 -16.49
N LEU A 235 7.87 -4.10 -17.51
CA LEU A 235 9.16 -4.77 -17.68
C LEU A 235 10.13 -3.85 -18.43
N VAL A 236 11.31 -3.63 -17.83
CA VAL A 236 12.46 -2.98 -18.47
C VAL A 236 13.64 -3.96 -18.42
N VAL A 237 14.32 -4.14 -19.54
CA VAL A 237 15.50 -4.99 -19.65
C VAL A 237 16.72 -4.12 -19.79
N VAL A 238 17.72 -4.32 -18.94
CA VAL A 238 18.95 -3.54 -18.92
C VAL A 238 20.19 -4.43 -19.06
N ASP A 239 21.24 -3.90 -19.69
CA ASP A 239 22.58 -4.48 -19.70
C ASP A 239 23.53 -3.59 -18.89
N PHE A 240 24.27 -4.19 -17.97
CA PHE A 240 25.42 -3.57 -17.33
C PHE A 240 26.59 -3.64 -18.31
N LEU A 241 27.24 -2.50 -18.54
CA LEU A 241 28.30 -2.43 -19.54
C LEU A 241 29.66 -2.88 -18.99
N ASP A 242 30.62 -2.98 -19.87
CA ASP A 242 31.99 -3.35 -19.49
C ASP A 242 32.68 -2.18 -18.78
N LEU A 243 32.77 -2.26 -17.46
CA LEU A 243 33.32 -1.23 -16.58
C LEU A 243 34.40 -1.82 -15.67
N PRO A 244 35.38 -1.00 -15.24
CA PRO A 244 36.29 -1.41 -14.19
C PRO A 244 35.59 -1.85 -12.90
N ASN A 245 36.26 -2.65 -12.08
CA ASN A 245 35.69 -2.98 -10.75
C ASN A 245 35.50 -1.69 -9.94
N GLY A 246 34.37 -1.58 -9.30
CA GLY A 246 33.99 -0.40 -8.49
C GLY A 246 32.51 -0.22 -8.34
N ASP A 247 32.11 0.77 -7.55
CA ASP A 247 30.74 1.13 -7.28
C ASP A 247 30.24 2.17 -8.28
N TYR A 248 29.03 1.98 -8.76
CA TYR A 248 28.42 2.82 -9.78
C TYR A 248 26.99 3.20 -9.41
N THR A 249 26.60 4.38 -9.86
CA THR A 249 25.22 4.84 -9.82
C THR A 249 24.80 5.37 -11.18
N ASP A 250 23.54 5.19 -11.50
CA ASP A 250 22.86 5.76 -12.66
C ASP A 250 21.39 6.02 -12.30
N ASN A 251 20.60 6.53 -13.23
CA ASN A 251 19.15 6.63 -13.06
C ASN A 251 18.45 5.94 -14.23
N LEU A 252 17.44 5.15 -13.92
CA LEU A 252 16.45 4.71 -14.89
C LEU A 252 15.38 5.81 -15.01
N ILE A 253 15.16 6.29 -16.22
CA ILE A 253 14.22 7.34 -16.55
C ILE A 253 13.09 6.72 -17.37
N LEU A 254 11.86 6.82 -16.87
CA LEU A 254 10.65 6.45 -17.59
C LEU A 254 9.94 7.73 -18.02
N ASN A 255 9.80 7.94 -19.32
CA ASN A 255 8.95 8.98 -19.85
C ASN A 255 7.57 8.37 -20.13
N LEU A 256 6.57 8.85 -19.42
CA LEU A 256 5.20 8.42 -19.58
C LEU A 256 4.54 9.33 -20.62
N ASN A 257 4.03 8.75 -21.68
CA ASN A 257 3.25 9.49 -22.67
C ASN A 257 1.77 9.50 -22.25
N ASP A 258 1.52 9.92 -21.02
CA ASP A 258 0.20 10.11 -20.47
C ASP A 258 -0.21 11.60 -20.53
N GLU A 259 -1.46 11.89 -20.19
CA GLU A 259 -1.97 13.28 -20.19
C GLU A 259 -1.21 14.19 -19.19
N ALA A 260 -0.52 13.61 -18.21
CA ALA A 260 0.29 14.33 -17.23
C ALA A 260 1.72 14.58 -17.72
N GLY A 261 2.19 13.86 -18.76
CA GLY A 261 3.56 13.96 -19.30
C GLY A 261 4.64 13.70 -18.25
N LYS A 262 4.37 12.85 -17.26
CA LYS A 262 5.23 12.70 -16.10
C LYS A 262 6.48 11.89 -16.42
N ILE A 263 7.60 12.33 -15.88
CA ILE A 263 8.86 11.59 -15.88
C ILE A 263 9.04 10.95 -14.51
N ILE A 264 9.26 9.64 -14.50
CA ILE A 264 9.66 8.91 -13.28
C ILE A 264 11.16 8.65 -13.37
N THR A 265 11.89 9.07 -12.34
CA THR A 265 13.32 8.82 -12.20
C THR A 265 13.58 7.91 -11.03
N ILE A 266 14.24 6.79 -11.28
CA ILE A 266 14.55 5.77 -10.27
C ILE A 266 16.07 5.64 -10.19
N PRO A 267 16.71 6.04 -9.07
CA PRO A 267 18.13 5.81 -8.85
C PRO A 267 18.47 4.32 -8.89
N VAL A 268 19.53 3.97 -9.58
CA VAL A 268 20.05 2.60 -9.68
C VAL A 268 21.49 2.59 -9.18
N ALA A 269 21.76 1.76 -8.19
CA ALA A 269 23.10 1.50 -7.68
C ALA A 269 23.52 0.07 -8.02
N PHE A 270 24.80 -0.13 -8.31
CA PHE A 270 25.40 -1.43 -8.55
C PHE A 270 26.92 -1.37 -8.40
N SER A 271 27.54 -2.51 -8.16
CA SER A 271 28.99 -2.65 -8.15
C SER A 271 29.41 -3.61 -9.25
N ILE A 272 30.41 -3.24 -10.05
CA ILE A 272 31.06 -4.19 -10.94
C ILE A 272 32.18 -4.87 -10.16
N GLY A 273 32.11 -6.17 -10.12
CA GLY A 273 33.06 -7.03 -9.46
C GLY A 273 32.90 -8.45 -9.96
N THR A 274 33.80 -9.30 -9.62
CA THR A 274 33.53 -10.73 -9.66
C THR A 274 32.43 -10.98 -8.61
N ALA A 275 31.24 -11.39 -9.04
CA ALA A 275 30.22 -11.90 -8.14
C ALA A 275 30.72 -13.21 -7.52
N GLY A 276 31.58 -13.07 -6.56
CA GLY A 276 32.18 -14.06 -5.74
C GLY A 276 32.35 -13.37 -4.41
N LEU A 277 31.86 -13.97 -3.37
CA LEU A 277 32.02 -13.60 -2.00
C LEU A 277 33.29 -12.76 -1.79
N GLU A 278 33.13 -11.62 -1.13
CA GLU A 278 34.31 -10.91 -0.63
C GLU A 278 35.19 -11.90 0.12
N ASP A 279 36.39 -12.06 -0.39
CA ASP A 279 37.44 -12.78 0.29
C ASP A 279 37.85 -11.93 1.50
N ILE A 280 37.22 -12.24 2.65
CA ILE A 280 37.50 -11.52 3.91
C ILE A 280 38.97 -11.64 4.28
N ASP A 281 39.71 -12.57 3.65
CA ASP A 281 41.14 -12.86 3.90
C ASP A 281 41.95 -13.10 2.61
N GLY A 282 41.92 -12.18 1.69
CA GLY A 282 42.89 -12.11 0.61
C GLY A 282 43.19 -13.44 -0.11
N ASN A 283 42.26 -13.99 -0.87
CA ASN A 283 42.56 -15.04 -1.86
C ASN A 283 42.71 -16.50 -1.38
N LYS A 284 42.27 -16.88 -0.19
CA LYS A 284 42.52 -18.24 0.32
C LYS A 284 41.39 -19.27 0.04
N VAL A 285 40.12 -18.85 -0.01
CA VAL A 285 38.97 -19.74 -0.21
C VAL A 285 37.97 -19.15 -1.21
N HIS A 286 37.69 -19.89 -2.28
CA HIS A 286 36.63 -19.52 -3.23
C HIS A 286 35.55 -20.59 -3.26
N VAL A 287 34.31 -20.18 -2.92
CA VAL A 287 33.15 -21.06 -2.84
C VAL A 287 31.98 -20.42 -3.65
N ALA A 288 31.30 -21.23 -4.44
CA ALA A 288 30.14 -20.80 -5.20
C ALA A 288 29.04 -21.87 -5.18
N TYR A 289 27.77 -21.48 -5.27
CA TYR A 289 26.68 -22.40 -5.49
C TYR A 289 26.33 -22.48 -6.98
N ASN A 290 26.25 -23.67 -7.52
CA ASN A 290 25.80 -23.92 -8.88
C ASN A 290 24.36 -24.49 -8.83
N ALA A 291 23.38 -23.66 -9.24
CA ALA A 291 21.97 -24.01 -9.19
C ALA A 291 21.57 -25.13 -10.18
N ILE A 292 22.29 -25.27 -11.29
CA ILE A 292 22.02 -26.30 -12.31
C ILE A 292 22.43 -27.68 -11.80
N SER A 293 23.64 -27.79 -11.26
CA SER A 293 24.13 -29.05 -10.70
C SER A 293 23.73 -29.28 -9.25
N GLN A 294 23.13 -28.27 -8.60
CA GLN A 294 22.80 -28.25 -7.17
C GLN A 294 23.99 -28.63 -6.28
N LYS A 295 25.14 -28.03 -6.54
CA LYS A 295 26.40 -28.30 -5.83
C LYS A 295 27.03 -27.02 -5.33
N ILE A 296 27.69 -27.11 -4.20
CA ILE A 296 28.64 -26.08 -3.73
C ILE A 296 29.99 -26.39 -4.40
N LEU A 297 30.50 -25.46 -5.16
CA LEU A 297 31.79 -25.56 -5.85
C LEU A 297 32.87 -24.94 -4.96
N LEU A 298 33.96 -25.66 -4.76
CA LEU A 298 35.15 -25.23 -4.04
C LEU A 298 36.25 -25.00 -5.05
N THR A 299 36.38 -23.78 -5.58
CA THR A 299 37.28 -23.48 -6.70
C THR A 299 38.70 -23.13 -6.25
N LYS A 300 38.85 -22.77 -4.98
CA LYS A 300 40.14 -22.55 -4.34
C LYS A 300 40.05 -22.90 -2.86
N LEU A 301 40.99 -23.67 -2.38
CA LEU A 301 41.10 -24.05 -0.95
C LEU A 301 42.57 -23.89 -0.51
N PRO A 302 42.81 -23.59 0.78
CA PRO A 302 44.12 -23.68 1.38
C PRO A 302 44.70 -25.10 1.23
N GLU A 303 46.00 -25.25 1.02
CA GLU A 303 46.64 -26.56 0.90
C GLU A 303 46.54 -27.43 2.15
N ASP A 304 46.34 -26.81 3.32
CA ASP A 304 46.19 -27.44 4.61
C ASP A 304 44.72 -27.52 5.08
N ALA A 305 43.76 -27.30 4.17
CA ALA A 305 42.32 -27.42 4.47
C ALA A 305 41.98 -28.89 4.84
N VAL A 306 41.29 -29.06 5.96
CA VAL A 306 40.93 -30.37 6.53
C VAL A 306 39.43 -30.66 6.51
N GLN A 307 38.61 -29.62 6.54
CA GLN A 307 37.17 -29.80 6.71
C GLN A 307 36.36 -28.64 6.11
N VAL A 308 35.20 -28.94 5.58
CA VAL A 308 34.18 -27.96 5.13
C VAL A 308 32.90 -28.20 5.91
N GLU A 309 32.36 -27.14 6.48
CA GLU A 309 31.06 -27.10 7.14
C GLU A 309 30.11 -26.18 6.38
N VAL A 310 28.81 -26.49 6.36
CA VAL A 310 27.77 -25.62 5.84
C VAL A 310 26.75 -25.33 6.92
N TRP A 311 26.45 -24.05 7.13
CA TRP A 311 25.58 -23.55 8.16
C TRP A 311 24.43 -22.74 7.58
N THR A 312 23.25 -22.86 8.17
CA THR A 312 22.14 -21.94 7.84
C THR A 312 22.39 -20.56 8.43
N SER A 313 21.67 -19.56 7.95
CA SER A 313 21.67 -18.20 8.54
C SER A 313 21.20 -18.17 10.00
N GLY A 314 20.47 -19.20 10.45
CA GLY A 314 20.05 -19.38 11.85
C GLY A 314 21.09 -20.07 12.74
N GLY A 315 22.28 -20.35 12.25
CA GLY A 315 23.38 -20.98 13.03
C GLY A 315 23.25 -22.49 13.19
N GLN A 316 22.42 -23.17 12.39
CA GLN A 316 22.34 -24.62 12.36
C GLN A 316 23.35 -25.20 11.36
N GLN A 317 24.23 -26.09 11.81
CA GLN A 317 25.09 -26.86 10.92
C GLN A 317 24.28 -27.93 10.19
N ILE A 318 24.34 -27.91 8.87
CA ILE A 318 23.57 -28.83 8.01
C ILE A 318 24.42 -29.78 7.20
N LEU A 319 25.71 -29.51 7.11
CA LEU A 319 26.66 -30.36 6.39
C LEU A 319 28.04 -30.26 7.01
N LEU A 320 28.73 -31.38 7.03
CA LEU A 320 30.11 -31.51 7.47
C LEU A 320 30.82 -32.52 6.57
N ASN A 321 31.87 -32.11 5.87
CA ASN A 321 32.68 -32.97 5.01
C ASN A 321 34.17 -32.80 5.36
N ASP A 322 34.86 -33.92 5.48
CA ASP A 322 36.31 -33.90 5.56
C ASP A 322 36.91 -33.72 4.18
N ILE A 323 37.91 -32.88 4.06
CA ILE A 323 38.62 -32.62 2.81
C ILE A 323 39.69 -33.68 2.64
N SER A 324 39.44 -34.66 1.76
CA SER A 324 40.47 -35.49 1.17
C SER A 324 40.98 -34.78 -0.10
N SER A 325 42.24 -34.97 -0.46
CA SER A 325 43.08 -34.20 -1.40
C SER A 325 42.51 -33.75 -2.76
N VAL A 326 41.22 -33.94 -3.07
CA VAL A 326 40.58 -33.61 -4.36
C VAL A 326 39.06 -33.22 -4.20
N LEU A 327 38.65 -32.61 -3.10
CA LEU A 327 37.25 -32.17 -2.98
C LEU A 327 37.08 -30.85 -3.78
N THR A 328 36.43 -30.93 -4.95
CA THR A 328 36.17 -29.75 -5.81
C THR A 328 34.70 -29.32 -5.77
N ASP A 329 33.81 -30.17 -5.30
CA ASP A 329 32.37 -29.87 -5.16
C ASP A 329 31.72 -30.69 -4.04
N ILE A 330 30.58 -30.15 -3.52
CA ILE A 330 29.78 -30.81 -2.49
C ILE A 330 28.33 -30.84 -2.98
N PRO A 331 27.68 -32.01 -3.08
CA PRO A 331 26.26 -32.11 -3.37
C PRO A 331 25.43 -31.32 -2.37
N PHE A 332 24.54 -30.44 -2.84
CA PHE A 332 23.73 -29.55 -1.99
C PHE A 332 22.26 -29.49 -2.47
N HIS A 333 21.74 -30.64 -2.85
CA HIS A 333 20.34 -30.78 -3.30
C HIS A 333 19.38 -30.99 -2.11
N GLY A 334 18.15 -30.56 -2.27
CA GLY A 334 17.10 -30.71 -1.25
C GLY A 334 17.15 -29.70 -0.12
N HIS A 335 18.04 -28.73 -0.15
CA HIS A 335 18.08 -27.64 0.80
C HIS A 335 17.20 -26.46 0.35
N ARG A 336 16.63 -25.71 1.30
CA ARG A 336 15.77 -24.57 1.03
C ARG A 336 16.58 -23.43 0.41
N GLN A 337 15.89 -22.63 -0.42
CA GLN A 337 16.47 -21.36 -0.90
C GLN A 337 16.78 -20.44 0.30
N GLY A 338 17.91 -19.77 0.22
CA GLY A 338 18.33 -18.87 1.30
C GLY A 338 19.85 -18.67 1.39
N LEU A 339 20.25 -17.91 2.39
CA LEU A 339 21.64 -17.63 2.71
C LEU A 339 22.24 -18.73 3.58
N TYR A 340 23.42 -19.24 3.16
CA TYR A 340 24.19 -20.23 3.91
C TYR A 340 25.62 -19.74 4.08
N PHE A 341 26.26 -20.23 5.14
CA PHE A 341 27.68 -19.99 5.42
C PHE A 341 28.47 -21.27 5.21
N VAL A 342 29.51 -21.20 4.41
CA VAL A 342 30.45 -22.29 4.18
C VAL A 342 31.72 -21.97 4.95
N VAL A 343 32.06 -22.81 5.91
CA VAL A 343 33.26 -22.66 6.74
C VAL A 343 34.29 -23.70 6.33
N VAL A 344 35.44 -23.26 5.83
CA VAL A 344 36.59 -24.12 5.51
C VAL A 344 37.58 -24.05 6.65
N LYS A 345 37.84 -25.18 7.28
CA LYS A 345 38.81 -25.29 8.37
C LYS A 345 40.13 -25.83 7.86
N THR A 346 41.18 -25.21 8.28
CA THR A 346 42.55 -25.72 8.17
C THR A 346 43.02 -26.24 9.51
N LYS A 347 44.29 -26.67 9.58
CA LYS A 347 44.89 -27.11 10.86
C LYS A 347 45.01 -25.98 11.88
N SER A 348 45.04 -24.74 11.47
CA SER A 348 45.33 -23.57 12.30
C SER A 348 44.24 -22.48 12.26
N GLU A 349 43.47 -22.39 11.19
CA GLU A 349 42.53 -21.27 10.91
C GLU A 349 41.20 -21.78 10.36
N ALA A 350 40.21 -20.92 10.34
CA ALA A 350 38.88 -21.17 9.71
C ALA A 350 38.51 -19.97 8.81
N TYR A 351 38.09 -20.26 7.59
CA TYR A 351 37.64 -19.28 6.60
C TYR A 351 36.17 -19.44 6.36
N THR A 352 35.44 -18.34 6.38
CA THR A 352 34.00 -18.35 6.17
C THR A 352 33.61 -17.67 4.87
N ALA A 353 32.87 -18.37 4.05
CA ALA A 353 32.27 -17.86 2.83
C ALA A 353 30.74 -17.88 2.92
N LYS A 354 30.06 -16.96 2.20
CA LYS A 354 28.59 -16.92 2.11
C LYS A 354 28.15 -17.42 0.74
N ILE A 355 27.13 -18.25 0.68
CA ILE A 355 26.50 -18.65 -0.59
C ILE A 355 25.01 -18.37 -0.54
N LEU A 356 24.45 -17.95 -1.67
CA LEU A 356 23.02 -17.83 -1.86
C LEU A 356 22.52 -19.03 -2.67
N VAL A 357 21.58 -19.78 -2.11
CA VAL A 357 20.92 -20.92 -2.77
C VAL A 357 19.56 -20.42 -3.28
N TYR A 358 19.29 -20.57 -4.58
CA TYR A 358 18.09 -20.08 -5.27
C TYR A 358 17.54 -21.06 -6.31
#